data_da056dfd60e03d1bdbc969d2c52f8007
#
_entry.id   da056dfd60e03d1bdbc969d2c52f8007
#
_cell.length_a   1.000
_cell.length_b   1.000
_cell.length_c   1.000
_cell.angle_alpha   90.00
_cell.angle_beta   90.00
_cell.angle_gamma   90.00
#
_symmetry.space_group_name_H-M   'P 1'
#
loop_
_entity.id
_entity.type
_entity.pdbx_description
1 polymer ?
#
loop_
_entity_poly.entity_id
_entity_poly.type
_entity_poly.pdbx_seq_one_letter_code
_entity_poly.pdbx_strand_id
1 'polypeptide(L)'
;MRVVVVYESMYGNTRVIAEAIAGAFNPAEVAVLPVAHADTDALKGAGLLVVGAPTHAFGMSRAKTRQAAADAARKPGSGLALEPAALGRGVREWLDSLSLVGGTAAAFDTRIRVPFPSGHASRGIGKLLRHRGYELLTRPQSFFVTKDNVLRPGEADRARRWGERLAARVSLDPTRTDQPS
;
A
#
# COMPACT_ATOMS: atom_id res chain seq x y z
N MET A 1 13.02 -15.28 1.61
CA MET A 1 12.77 -14.28 0.53
C MET A 1 12.34 -12.99 1.18
N ARG A 2 12.99 -11.88 0.85
CA ARG A 2 12.69 -10.58 1.44
C ARG A 2 11.38 -10.00 0.87
N VAL A 3 10.49 -9.52 1.73
CA VAL A 3 9.24 -8.84 1.39
C VAL A 3 9.31 -7.40 1.88
N VAL A 4 8.94 -6.45 1.05
CA VAL A 4 8.85 -5.04 1.43
C VAL A 4 7.43 -4.55 1.23
N VAL A 5 6.80 -4.07 2.29
CA VAL A 5 5.47 -3.47 2.26
C VAL A 5 5.62 -1.96 2.43
N VAL A 6 5.32 -1.21 1.37
CA VAL A 6 5.37 0.26 1.38
C VAL A 6 3.95 0.81 1.43
N TYR A 7 3.70 1.73 2.34
CA TYR A 7 2.36 2.31 2.47
C TYR A 7 2.37 3.83 2.63
N GLU A 8 1.34 4.48 2.11
CA GLU A 8 0.90 5.82 2.47
C GLU A 8 -0.30 5.70 3.40
N SER A 9 -0.35 6.48 4.48
CA SER A 9 -1.48 6.48 5.41
C SER A 9 -1.75 7.88 5.93
N MET A 10 -3.03 8.29 5.94
CA MET A 10 -3.44 9.59 6.49
C MET A 10 -3.83 9.47 7.98
N TYR A 11 -4.66 8.49 8.32
CA TYR A 11 -5.29 8.32 9.63
C TYR A 11 -5.04 6.91 10.22
N GLY A 12 -3.99 6.21 9.80
CA GLY A 12 -3.60 4.91 10.33
C GLY A 12 -4.24 3.69 9.68
N ASN A 13 -5.37 3.80 8.99
CA ASN A 13 -6.06 2.63 8.43
C ASN A 13 -5.22 1.84 7.42
N THR A 14 -4.54 2.52 6.50
CA THR A 14 -3.69 1.87 5.50
C THR A 14 -2.47 1.22 6.15
N ARG A 15 -1.92 1.84 7.21
CA ARG A 15 -0.85 1.24 8.02
C ARG A 15 -1.30 -0.07 8.67
N VAL A 16 -2.45 -0.08 9.34
CA VAL A 16 -3.01 -1.31 9.96
C VAL A 16 -3.18 -2.43 8.92
N ILE A 17 -3.66 -2.11 7.72
CA ILE A 17 -3.77 -3.09 6.62
C ILE A 17 -2.38 -3.56 6.16
N ALA A 18 -1.40 -2.66 6.02
CA ALA A 18 -0.03 -3.02 5.64
C ALA A 18 0.61 -3.98 6.67
N GLU A 19 0.46 -3.67 7.96
CA GLU A 19 0.93 -4.51 9.08
C GLU A 19 0.24 -5.88 9.09
N ALA A 20 -1.07 -5.92 8.85
CA ALA A 20 -1.83 -7.16 8.78
C ALA A 20 -1.40 -8.05 7.59
N ILE A 21 -1.11 -7.46 6.43
CA ILE A 21 -0.54 -8.17 5.27
C ILE A 21 0.85 -8.73 5.61
N ALA A 22 1.70 -7.90 6.23
CA ALA A 22 3.05 -8.27 6.62
C ALA A 22 3.07 -9.42 7.63
N GLY A 23 2.10 -9.47 8.56
CA GLY A 23 1.95 -10.55 9.53
C GLY A 23 1.71 -11.95 8.96
N ALA A 24 1.52 -12.07 7.63
CA ALA A 24 1.44 -13.34 6.93
C ALA A 24 2.81 -13.90 6.49
N PHE A 25 3.88 -13.13 6.65
CA PHE A 25 5.24 -13.49 6.25
C PHE A 25 6.13 -13.71 7.47
N ASN A 26 7.28 -14.38 7.27
CA ASN A 26 8.27 -14.51 8.34
C ASN A 26 8.75 -13.11 8.77
N PRO A 27 8.65 -12.74 10.06
CA PRO A 27 9.06 -11.42 10.55
C PRO A 27 10.52 -11.05 10.24
N ALA A 28 11.42 -12.04 10.16
CA ALA A 28 12.84 -11.82 9.83
C ALA A 28 13.06 -11.41 8.35
N GLU A 29 12.05 -11.60 7.50
CA GLU A 29 12.15 -11.36 6.05
C GLU A 29 11.23 -10.24 5.57
N VAL A 30 10.44 -9.61 6.42
CA VAL A 30 9.48 -8.58 6.02
C VAL A 30 9.83 -7.21 6.62
N ALA A 31 9.83 -6.19 5.78
CA ALA A 31 9.92 -4.79 6.18
C ALA A 31 8.62 -4.05 5.86
N VAL A 32 8.09 -3.30 6.82
CA VAL A 32 6.90 -2.45 6.65
C VAL A 32 7.32 -1.00 6.80
N LEU A 33 7.18 -0.22 5.72
CA LEU A 33 7.74 1.13 5.65
C LEU A 33 6.67 2.15 5.21
N PRO A 34 6.51 3.26 5.93
CA PRO A 34 5.83 4.40 5.37
C PRO A 34 6.59 4.88 4.14
N VAL A 35 5.87 5.33 3.11
CA VAL A 35 6.46 5.75 1.83
C VAL A 35 7.51 6.86 1.97
N ALA A 36 7.43 7.67 3.01
CA ALA A 36 8.44 8.68 3.32
C ALA A 36 9.83 8.11 3.60
N HIS A 37 9.90 6.85 4.06
CA HIS A 37 11.14 6.15 4.41
C HIS A 37 11.51 5.04 3.41
N ALA A 38 10.76 4.91 2.33
CA ALA A 38 11.00 3.92 1.29
C ALA A 38 11.95 4.51 0.23
N ASP A 39 13.24 4.46 0.46
CA ASP A 39 14.26 4.78 -0.52
C ASP A 39 14.58 3.57 -1.43
N THR A 40 15.46 3.76 -2.40
CA THR A 40 15.87 2.69 -3.34
C THR A 40 16.62 1.58 -2.60
N ASP A 41 17.37 1.92 -1.55
CA ASP A 41 18.13 0.92 -0.77
C ASP A 41 17.20 0.02 0.04
N ALA A 42 16.09 0.58 0.52
CA ALA A 42 15.06 -0.20 1.21
C ALA A 42 14.43 -1.29 0.33
N LEU A 43 14.47 -1.13 -0.99
CA LEU A 43 13.92 -2.10 -1.96
C LEU A 43 14.92 -3.16 -2.42
N LYS A 44 16.22 -2.99 -2.15
CA LYS A 44 17.25 -3.94 -2.59
C LYS A 44 16.98 -5.35 -2.07
N GLY A 45 17.05 -6.32 -2.96
CA GLY A 45 16.82 -7.73 -2.63
C GLY A 45 15.37 -8.07 -2.26
N ALA A 46 14.40 -7.20 -2.53
CA ALA A 46 13.00 -7.52 -2.35
C ALA A 46 12.52 -8.50 -3.43
N GLY A 47 12.16 -9.71 -3.04
CA GLY A 47 11.52 -10.68 -3.93
C GLY A 47 10.02 -10.38 -4.13
N LEU A 48 9.40 -9.65 -3.19
CA LEU A 48 8.03 -9.15 -3.32
C LEU A 48 7.93 -7.72 -2.79
N LEU A 49 7.42 -6.81 -3.63
CA LEU A 49 7.05 -5.46 -3.25
C LEU A 49 5.53 -5.32 -3.14
N VAL A 50 5.02 -5.01 -1.94
CA VAL A 50 3.60 -4.74 -1.72
C VAL A 50 3.42 -3.24 -1.50
N VAL A 51 2.55 -2.59 -2.28
CA VAL A 51 2.35 -1.15 -2.21
C VAL A 51 0.90 -0.80 -1.93
N GLY A 52 0.67 0.05 -0.93
CA GLY A 52 -0.65 0.47 -0.53
C GLY A 52 -0.81 1.97 -0.27
N ALA A 53 -2.01 2.49 -0.56
CA ALA A 53 -2.36 3.88 -0.29
C ALA A 53 -3.85 4.06 -0.02
N PRO A 54 -4.27 5.13 0.68
CA PRO A 54 -5.68 5.47 0.76
C PRO A 54 -6.18 5.98 -0.59
N THR A 55 -7.44 5.69 -0.91
CA THR A 55 -8.10 6.31 -2.04
C THR A 55 -8.61 7.70 -1.65
N HIS A 56 -8.04 8.72 -2.29
CA HIS A 56 -8.49 10.11 -2.20
C HIS A 56 -9.33 10.47 -3.43
N ALA A 57 -10.55 10.95 -3.19
CA ALA A 57 -11.50 11.24 -4.25
C ALA A 57 -11.68 10.03 -5.19
N PHE A 58 -10.97 9.97 -6.30
CA PHE A 58 -11.10 8.91 -7.29
C PHE A 58 -9.80 8.12 -7.56
N GLY A 59 -8.76 8.28 -6.72
CA GLY A 59 -7.49 7.58 -6.96
C GLY A 59 -6.44 7.81 -5.88
N MET A 60 -5.18 7.69 -6.26
CA MET A 60 -4.06 7.98 -5.36
C MET A 60 -4.06 9.45 -4.95
N SER A 61 -3.57 9.74 -3.75
CA SER A 61 -3.43 11.09 -3.22
C SER A 61 -2.59 12.00 -4.12
N ARG A 62 -2.74 13.29 -3.88
CA ARG A 62 -1.88 14.38 -4.36
C ARG A 62 -1.61 15.31 -3.18
N ALA A 63 -0.59 16.13 -3.24
CA ALA A 63 -0.26 17.08 -2.17
C ALA A 63 -1.51 17.88 -1.72
N LYS A 64 -2.30 18.40 -2.66
CA LYS A 64 -3.55 19.13 -2.37
C LYS A 64 -4.59 18.30 -1.61
N THR A 65 -4.76 17.02 -1.95
CA THR A 65 -5.74 16.15 -1.28
C THR A 65 -5.23 15.68 0.08
N ARG A 66 -3.93 15.51 0.26
CA ARG A 66 -3.31 15.24 1.57
C ARG A 66 -3.47 16.45 2.50
N GLN A 67 -3.25 17.66 1.98
CA GLN A 67 -3.49 18.88 2.74
C GLN A 67 -4.96 19.01 3.18
N ALA A 68 -5.90 18.79 2.27
CA ALA A 68 -7.33 18.80 2.59
C ALA A 68 -7.71 17.78 3.68
N ALA A 69 -7.09 16.58 3.67
CA ALA A 69 -7.27 15.59 4.71
C ALA A 69 -6.68 16.06 6.06
N ALA A 70 -5.51 16.70 6.06
CA ALA A 70 -4.93 17.28 7.27
C ALA A 70 -5.81 18.41 7.85
N ASP A 71 -6.36 19.24 6.99
CA ASP A 71 -7.28 20.32 7.42
C ASP A 71 -8.58 19.75 8.00
N ALA A 72 -9.07 18.64 7.45
CA ALA A 72 -10.21 17.92 8.02
C ALA A 72 -9.90 17.37 9.42
N ALA A 73 -8.70 16.81 9.64
CA ALA A 73 -8.29 16.32 10.95
C ALA A 73 -8.17 17.41 12.01
N ARG A 74 -7.81 18.64 11.61
CA ARG A 74 -7.70 19.80 12.53
C ARG A 74 -9.04 20.39 12.98
N LYS A 75 -10.15 20.01 12.33
CA LYS A 75 -11.46 20.52 12.72
C LYS A 75 -11.86 20.03 14.11
N PRO A 76 -12.38 20.90 14.99
CA PRO A 76 -12.90 20.48 16.28
C PRO A 76 -13.90 19.33 16.14
N GLY A 77 -13.77 18.30 16.96
CA GLY A 77 -14.67 17.15 16.95
C GLY A 77 -14.48 16.19 15.77
N SER A 78 -13.44 16.33 14.95
CA SER A 78 -13.20 15.41 13.82
C SER A 78 -12.92 13.96 14.25
N GLY A 79 -12.34 13.75 15.43
CA GLY A 79 -11.89 12.43 15.89
C GLY A 79 -10.76 11.80 15.06
N LEU A 80 -10.20 12.54 14.09
CA LEU A 80 -9.17 12.05 13.17
C LEU A 80 -7.78 12.37 13.71
N ALA A 81 -6.94 11.35 13.88
CA ALA A 81 -5.53 11.50 14.21
C ALA A 81 -4.69 11.39 12.93
N LEU A 82 -3.98 12.46 12.59
CA LEU A 82 -3.12 12.50 11.41
C LEU A 82 -1.83 11.72 11.69
N GLU A 83 -1.44 10.83 10.76
CA GLU A 83 -0.13 10.14 10.83
C GLU A 83 1.03 11.14 10.66
N PRO A 84 2.18 10.93 11.33
CA PRO A 84 3.32 11.85 11.26
C PRO A 84 3.83 12.12 9.84
N ALA A 85 3.82 11.10 8.97
CA ALA A 85 4.30 11.21 7.58
C ALA A 85 3.21 11.58 6.57
N ALA A 86 1.98 11.87 7.01
CA ALA A 86 0.81 12.04 6.14
C ALA A 86 0.93 13.16 5.09
N LEU A 87 1.64 14.25 5.42
CA LEU A 87 1.86 15.39 4.52
C LEU A 87 3.13 15.26 3.67
N GLY A 88 3.92 14.22 3.88
CA GLY A 88 5.13 13.96 3.12
C GLY A 88 4.86 13.51 1.68
N ARG A 89 5.89 12.94 1.05
CA ARG A 89 5.78 12.32 -0.28
C ARG A 89 4.76 11.19 -0.27
N GLY A 90 3.82 11.19 -1.22
CA GLY A 90 2.85 10.12 -1.38
C GLY A 90 3.35 8.99 -2.28
N VAL A 91 2.58 7.89 -2.33
CA VAL A 91 2.90 6.71 -3.15
C VAL A 91 2.99 7.06 -4.64
N ARG A 92 2.19 8.01 -5.13
CA ARG A 92 2.27 8.45 -6.53
C ARG A 92 3.65 9.02 -6.86
N GLU A 93 4.05 10.05 -6.10
CA GLU A 93 5.32 10.74 -6.32
C GLU A 93 6.51 9.80 -6.10
N TRP A 94 6.38 8.88 -5.15
CA TRP A 94 7.39 7.87 -4.89
C TRP A 94 7.56 6.89 -6.06
N LEU A 95 6.47 6.32 -6.57
CA LEU A 95 6.50 5.42 -7.73
C LEU A 95 7.03 6.15 -8.99
N ASP A 96 6.68 7.42 -9.16
CA ASP A 96 7.19 8.23 -10.26
C ASP A 96 8.71 8.48 -10.17
N SER A 97 9.27 8.49 -8.95
CA SER A 97 10.72 8.67 -8.72
C SER A 97 11.54 7.39 -8.83
N LEU A 98 10.91 6.21 -8.84
CA LEU A 98 11.63 4.94 -8.98
C LEU A 98 12.17 4.78 -10.40
N SER A 99 13.42 4.31 -10.51
CA SER A 99 13.97 3.78 -11.75
C SER A 99 13.21 2.52 -12.20
N LEU A 100 13.39 2.08 -13.44
CA LEU A 100 12.91 0.77 -13.89
C LEU A 100 13.66 -0.31 -13.11
N VAL A 101 12.97 -0.96 -12.17
CA VAL A 101 13.58 -1.97 -11.29
C VAL A 101 13.13 -3.37 -11.70
N GLY A 102 11.86 -3.50 -12.04
CA GLY A 102 11.25 -4.81 -12.31
C GLY A 102 11.07 -5.68 -11.06
N GLY A 103 10.57 -6.89 -11.26
CA GLY A 103 10.32 -7.85 -10.19
C GLY A 103 8.84 -8.15 -9.95
N THR A 104 8.52 -8.75 -8.81
CA THR A 104 7.15 -9.12 -8.44
C THR A 104 6.55 -8.12 -7.47
N ALA A 105 5.31 -7.70 -7.72
CA ALA A 105 4.63 -6.75 -6.85
C ALA A 105 3.16 -7.10 -6.61
N ALA A 106 2.58 -6.48 -5.58
CA ALA A 106 1.14 -6.48 -5.32
C ALA A 106 0.70 -5.07 -4.90
N ALA A 107 -0.56 -4.73 -5.17
CA ALA A 107 -1.11 -3.42 -4.88
C ALA A 107 -2.39 -3.50 -4.05
N PHE A 108 -2.56 -2.60 -3.08
CA PHE A 108 -3.80 -2.49 -2.33
C PHE A 108 -4.20 -1.04 -2.05
N ASP A 109 -5.44 -0.82 -1.67
CA ASP A 109 -5.91 0.46 -1.14
C ASP A 109 -6.84 0.29 0.06
N THR A 110 -6.98 1.38 0.82
CA THR A 110 -8.09 1.56 1.76
C THR A 110 -9.05 2.61 1.20
N ARG A 111 -10.37 2.35 1.26
CA ARG A 111 -11.38 3.26 0.72
C ARG A 111 -12.75 3.07 1.35
N ILE A 112 -13.58 4.08 1.26
CA ILE A 112 -15.00 3.96 1.59
C ILE A 112 -15.66 3.10 0.50
N ARG A 113 -16.52 2.16 0.92
CA ARG A 113 -17.33 1.37 -0.01
C ARG A 113 -18.54 2.21 -0.45
N VAL A 114 -18.54 2.64 -1.70
CA VAL A 114 -19.65 3.35 -2.34
C VAL A 114 -20.17 2.56 -3.54
N PRO A 115 -21.47 2.67 -3.87
CA PRO A 115 -22.07 1.84 -4.91
C PRO A 115 -21.47 2.04 -6.30
N PHE A 116 -21.25 3.29 -6.74
CA PHE A 116 -20.70 3.62 -8.07
C PHE A 116 -20.74 5.13 -8.38
N PRO A 117 -19.87 5.70 -9.24
CA PRO A 117 -18.54 5.20 -9.57
C PRO A 117 -17.57 5.45 -8.41
N SER A 118 -16.71 4.50 -8.10
CA SER A 118 -15.72 4.65 -7.04
C SER A 118 -14.30 4.58 -7.61
N GLY A 119 -13.46 5.50 -7.16
CA GLY A 119 -12.04 5.45 -7.47
C GLY A 119 -11.33 4.32 -6.72
N HIS A 120 -10.18 3.92 -7.25
CA HIS A 120 -9.33 2.89 -6.67
C HIS A 120 -7.86 3.33 -6.76
N ALA A 121 -7.26 3.69 -5.63
CA ALA A 121 -5.83 3.98 -5.59
C ALA A 121 -5.02 2.74 -6.00
N SER A 122 -5.43 1.53 -5.56
CA SER A 122 -4.78 0.27 -5.89
C SER A 122 -4.64 0.00 -7.40
N ARG A 123 -5.64 0.38 -8.20
CA ARG A 123 -5.55 0.25 -9.66
C ARG A 123 -4.50 1.19 -10.25
N GLY A 124 -4.44 2.43 -9.76
CA GLY A 124 -3.43 3.40 -10.14
C GLY A 124 -2.02 2.95 -9.75
N ILE A 125 -1.85 2.45 -8.52
CA ILE A 125 -0.61 1.85 -8.04
C ILE A 125 -0.19 0.70 -8.95
N GLY A 126 -1.09 -0.25 -9.22
CA GLY A 126 -0.80 -1.38 -10.09
C GLY A 126 -0.42 -0.99 -11.52
N LYS A 127 -1.02 0.10 -12.07
CA LYS A 127 -0.62 0.64 -13.37
C LYS A 127 0.81 1.20 -13.33
N LEU A 128 1.15 1.99 -12.31
CA LEU A 128 2.49 2.55 -12.17
C LEU A 128 3.55 1.48 -11.91
N LEU A 129 3.26 0.47 -11.08
CA LEU A 129 4.15 -0.66 -10.86
C LEU A 129 4.50 -1.38 -12.17
N ARG A 130 3.49 -1.69 -13.01
CA ARG A 130 3.74 -2.28 -14.33
C ARG A 130 4.58 -1.37 -15.22
N HIS A 131 4.35 -0.08 -15.17
CA HIS A 131 5.15 0.89 -15.92
C HIS A 131 6.61 0.94 -15.47
N ARG A 132 6.89 0.56 -14.20
CA ARG A 132 8.23 0.40 -13.63
C ARG A 132 8.81 -1.01 -13.82
N GLY A 133 8.20 -1.86 -14.64
CA GLY A 133 8.69 -3.20 -14.96
C GLY A 133 8.24 -4.30 -14.00
N TYR A 134 7.42 -3.98 -12.98
CA TYR A 134 6.92 -4.99 -12.05
C TYR A 134 5.79 -5.82 -12.66
N GLU A 135 5.82 -7.12 -12.40
CA GLU A 135 4.69 -8.01 -12.64
C GLU A 135 3.78 -8.08 -11.40
N LEU A 136 2.48 -7.89 -11.58
CA LEU A 136 1.55 -8.02 -10.46
C LEU A 136 1.19 -9.47 -10.19
N LEU A 137 1.51 -9.94 -8.99
CA LEU A 137 1.22 -11.30 -8.52
C LEU A 137 -0.28 -11.60 -8.44
N THR A 138 -1.09 -10.57 -8.17
CA THR A 138 -2.56 -10.67 -8.09
C THR A 138 -3.22 -9.40 -8.65
N ARG A 139 -4.54 -9.46 -8.85
CA ARG A 139 -5.34 -8.25 -9.05
C ARG A 139 -5.23 -7.35 -7.82
N PRO A 140 -5.14 -6.01 -8.01
CA PRO A 140 -5.15 -5.06 -6.90
C PRO A 140 -6.33 -5.26 -5.96
N GLN A 141 -6.09 -5.16 -4.65
CA GLN A 141 -7.08 -5.43 -3.60
C GLN A 141 -7.52 -4.13 -2.92
N SER A 142 -8.83 -4.02 -2.60
CA SER A 142 -9.34 -2.91 -1.78
C SER A 142 -9.78 -3.40 -0.39
N PHE A 143 -9.48 -2.60 0.64
CA PHE A 143 -9.94 -2.78 2.01
C PHE A 143 -10.82 -1.60 2.40
N PHE A 144 -11.84 -1.84 3.24
CA PHE A 144 -12.91 -0.87 3.41
C PHE A 144 -12.85 -0.16 4.76
N VAL A 145 -13.06 1.15 4.69
CA VAL A 145 -13.28 2.00 5.86
C VAL A 145 -14.72 2.53 5.86
N THR A 146 -15.17 3.01 7.02
CA THR A 146 -16.44 3.72 7.16
C THR A 146 -16.31 5.17 6.64
N LYS A 147 -17.43 5.90 6.59
CA LYS A 147 -17.44 7.34 6.28
C LYS A 147 -16.67 8.17 7.33
N ASP A 148 -16.56 7.67 8.55
CA ASP A 148 -15.84 8.29 9.65
C ASP A 148 -14.35 7.91 9.67
N ASN A 149 -13.83 7.34 8.58
CA ASN A 149 -12.45 6.86 8.44
C ASN A 149 -12.03 5.81 9.49
N VAL A 150 -12.94 4.95 9.91
CA VAL A 150 -12.66 3.80 10.78
C VAL A 150 -12.58 2.53 9.93
N LEU A 151 -11.56 1.70 10.16
CA LEU A 151 -11.44 0.42 9.48
C LEU A 151 -12.66 -0.46 9.80
N ARG A 152 -13.28 -1.05 8.78
CA ARG A 152 -14.44 -1.91 8.99
C ARG A 152 -14.05 -3.19 9.72
N PRO A 153 -14.93 -3.75 10.57
CA PRO A 153 -14.68 -5.02 11.23
C PRO A 153 -14.29 -6.12 10.23
N GLY A 154 -13.30 -6.93 10.58
CA GLY A 154 -12.82 -8.05 9.76
C GLY A 154 -11.89 -7.67 8.59
N GLU A 155 -11.67 -6.40 8.30
CA GLU A 155 -10.80 -5.99 7.18
C GLU A 155 -9.32 -6.30 7.45
N ALA A 156 -8.83 -6.19 8.70
CA ALA A 156 -7.49 -6.60 9.07
C ALA A 156 -7.28 -8.11 8.88
N ASP A 157 -8.24 -8.95 9.30
CA ASP A 157 -8.18 -10.39 9.07
C ASP A 157 -8.25 -10.73 7.57
N ARG A 158 -9.04 -9.99 6.81
CA ARG A 158 -9.09 -10.14 5.35
C ARG A 158 -7.76 -9.76 4.69
N ALA A 159 -7.08 -8.75 5.22
CA ALA A 159 -5.76 -8.33 4.77
C ALA A 159 -4.71 -9.41 5.07
N ARG A 160 -4.71 -9.98 6.28
CA ARG A 160 -3.83 -11.10 6.64
C ARG A 160 -4.03 -12.30 5.72
N ARG A 161 -5.28 -12.73 5.51
CA ARG A 161 -5.60 -13.81 4.56
C ARG A 161 -5.18 -13.50 3.13
N TRP A 162 -5.19 -12.24 2.71
CA TRP A 162 -4.65 -11.86 1.41
C TRP A 162 -3.12 -11.96 1.38
N GLY A 163 -2.44 -11.56 2.45
CA GLY A 163 -1.00 -11.77 2.63
C GLY A 163 -0.60 -13.24 2.56
N GLU A 164 -1.35 -14.13 3.22
CA GLU A 164 -1.16 -15.60 3.15
C GLU A 164 -1.25 -16.12 1.70
N ARG A 165 -2.21 -15.61 0.93
CA ARG A 165 -2.31 -15.95 -0.51
C ARG A 165 -1.15 -15.42 -1.34
N LEU A 166 -0.62 -14.23 -1.00
CA LEU A 166 0.58 -13.70 -1.65
C LEU A 166 1.79 -14.59 -1.32
N ALA A 167 1.99 -14.93 -0.04
CA ALA A 167 3.06 -15.80 0.41
C ALA A 167 3.04 -17.17 -0.29
N ALA A 168 1.87 -17.80 -0.36
CA ALA A 168 1.71 -19.07 -1.05
C ALA A 168 2.06 -18.99 -2.55
N ARG A 169 1.66 -17.90 -3.24
CA ARG A 169 1.94 -17.74 -4.67
C ARG A 169 3.42 -17.49 -4.96
N VAL A 170 4.09 -16.75 -4.11
CA VAL A 170 5.54 -16.51 -4.28
C VAL A 170 6.33 -17.79 -4.03
N SER A 171 5.92 -18.61 -3.06
CA SER A 171 6.58 -19.90 -2.78
C SER A 171 6.42 -20.92 -3.91
N LEU A 172 5.37 -20.80 -4.74
CA LEU A 172 5.11 -21.70 -5.87
C LEU A 172 5.90 -21.31 -7.15
N ASP A 173 6.57 -20.15 -7.17
CA ASP A 173 7.33 -19.68 -8.33
C ASP A 173 8.81 -19.41 -7.96
N PRO A 174 9.60 -20.45 -7.62
CA PRO A 174 10.98 -20.30 -7.18
C PRO A 174 11.91 -19.77 -8.27
N THR A 175 11.53 -19.82 -9.54
CA THR A 175 12.35 -19.37 -10.68
C THR A 175 12.49 -17.84 -10.76
N ARG A 176 11.72 -17.09 -9.99
CA ARG A 176 11.74 -15.61 -9.93
C ARG A 176 12.70 -15.05 -8.90
N THR A 177 13.32 -15.88 -8.06
CA THR A 177 14.17 -15.44 -6.95
C THR A 177 15.64 -15.27 -7.35
N ASP A 178 16.07 -15.79 -8.50
CA ASP A 178 17.46 -15.86 -8.96
C ASP A 178 17.73 -15.05 -10.25
N GLN A 179 17.32 -13.78 -10.33
CA GLN A 179 17.94 -12.89 -11.29
C GLN A 179 19.01 -12.07 -10.56
N PRO A 180 20.30 -12.36 -10.79
CA PRO A 180 21.39 -11.52 -10.29
C PRO A 180 21.36 -10.16 -11.00
N SER A 181 21.59 -9.12 -10.23
CA SER A 181 21.77 -7.72 -10.63
C SER A 181 22.98 -7.54 -11.55
#